data_e927b3ba2061f8d4e12fc50c9f1beb56
#
_entry.id   e927b3ba2061f8d4e12fc50c9f1beb56
#
_cell.length_a   1.000
_cell.length_b   1.000
_cell.length_c   1.000
_cell.angle_alpha   90.00
_cell.angle_beta   90.00
_cell.angle_gamma   90.00
#
_symmetry.space_group_name_H-M   'P 1'
#
loop_
_entity.id
_entity.type
_entity.pdbx_description
1 polymer ?
#
loop_
_entity_poly.entity_id
_entity_poly.type
_entity_poly.pdbx_seq_one_letter_code
_entity_poly.pdbx_strand_id
1 'polypeptide(L)'
;MCLTSSPTSAQTHNTHDNQMNQAMTSGLPYASIPEYPEAYTAGAVCARLIDGLGFRYYWATEGLTDTDLAYQIDSTIRTSLATLEHIHGLSQTIVNSVDKRPNVRPTEKRDLSWAELRAETLNNLKHTSDVLLTSSQEDLEAYEIVFQRGDKTSNFPFWHQLNGPIADALWHVGQVVTFRRASGNPIDSRISVFSGTVRER
;
A
#
# COMPACT_ATOMS: atom_id res chain seq x y z
N MET A 1 29.67 45.13 14.32
CA MET A 1 29.40 44.49 13.02
C MET A 1 28.79 43.14 13.32
N CYS A 2 27.46 43.03 13.23
CA CYS A 2 26.75 41.75 13.37
C CYS A 2 26.56 41.15 11.97
N LEU A 3 27.15 39.99 11.73
CA LEU A 3 26.94 39.21 10.53
C LEU A 3 25.70 38.33 10.77
N THR A 4 24.59 38.65 10.12
CA THR A 4 23.40 37.83 10.04
C THR A 4 23.61 36.79 8.93
N SER A 5 23.85 35.55 9.30
CA SER A 5 23.86 34.43 8.36
C SER A 5 22.42 34.10 7.92
N SER A 6 22.12 34.29 6.63
CA SER A 6 20.88 33.84 6.02
C SER A 6 20.86 32.28 5.98
N PRO A 7 19.71 31.64 6.21
CA PRO A 7 19.61 30.17 6.10
C PRO A 7 19.76 29.73 4.63
N THR A 8 20.56 28.71 4.43
CA THR A 8 20.87 28.13 3.11
C THR A 8 19.62 27.50 2.50
N SER A 9 19.41 27.65 1.20
CA SER A 9 18.22 27.17 0.44
C SER A 9 17.91 25.66 0.58
N ALA A 10 18.87 24.85 0.98
CA ALA A 10 18.69 23.41 1.24
C ALA A 10 17.88 23.11 2.51
N GLN A 11 17.91 23.96 3.54
CA GLN A 11 17.13 23.77 4.77
C GLN A 11 15.65 24.11 4.59
N THR A 12 15.31 25.04 3.72
CA THR A 12 13.91 25.42 3.41
C THR A 12 13.20 24.38 2.55
N HIS A 13 13.90 23.70 1.62
CA HIS A 13 13.32 22.60 0.83
C HIS A 13 12.95 21.41 1.71
N ASN A 14 13.83 20.99 2.61
CA ASN A 14 13.62 19.81 3.46
C ASN A 14 12.49 20.00 4.48
N THR A 15 12.22 21.23 4.93
CA THR A 15 11.09 21.53 5.85
C THR A 15 9.75 21.59 5.13
N HIS A 16 9.69 22.09 3.89
CA HIS A 16 8.47 22.10 3.08
C HIS A 16 8.05 20.69 2.65
N ASP A 17 9.00 19.88 2.20
CA ASP A 17 8.75 18.48 1.82
C ASP A 17 8.30 17.65 3.03
N ASN A 18 8.85 17.90 4.22
CA ASN A 18 8.46 17.22 5.45
C ASN A 18 7.06 17.65 5.94
N GLN A 19 6.69 18.92 5.77
CA GLN A 19 5.34 19.41 6.10
C GLN A 19 4.29 18.93 5.11
N MET A 20 4.59 18.88 3.81
CA MET A 20 3.71 18.29 2.81
C MET A 20 3.54 16.79 3.04
N ASN A 21 4.62 16.06 3.35
CA ASN A 21 4.56 14.64 3.68
C ASN A 21 3.70 14.37 4.93
N GLN A 22 3.83 15.17 5.99
CA GLN A 22 2.96 15.06 7.18
C GLN A 22 1.50 15.41 6.89
N ALA A 23 1.23 16.39 6.05
CA ALA A 23 -0.14 16.75 5.66
C ALA A 23 -0.80 15.66 4.80
N MET A 24 -0.04 14.99 3.92
CA MET A 24 -0.54 13.90 3.07
C MET A 24 -0.72 12.59 3.83
N THR A 25 -0.04 12.36 4.93
CA THR A 25 -0.20 11.17 5.79
C THR A 25 -1.29 11.32 6.85
N SER A 26 -1.66 12.55 7.19
CA SER A 26 -2.76 12.86 8.10
C SER A 26 -4.09 12.55 7.40
N GLY A 27 -4.75 11.48 7.82
CA GLY A 27 -6.04 11.04 7.27
C GLY A 27 -5.98 9.85 6.31
N LEU A 28 -4.81 9.25 6.08
CA LEU A 28 -4.72 8.00 5.30
C LEU A 28 -5.44 6.85 6.04
N PRO A 29 -6.11 5.95 5.31
CA PRO A 29 -6.78 4.80 5.91
C PRO A 29 -5.79 3.80 6.52
N TYR A 30 -6.30 2.96 7.42
CA TYR A 30 -5.59 1.83 8.02
C TYR A 30 -4.57 2.15 9.13
N ALA A 31 -4.65 3.30 9.78
CA ALA A 31 -3.98 3.50 11.07
C ALA A 31 -4.49 2.49 12.13
N SER A 32 -5.76 2.05 11.98
CA SER A 32 -6.36 0.89 12.65
C SER A 32 -7.19 0.09 11.64
N ILE A 33 -7.39 -1.21 11.90
CA ILE A 33 -8.35 -2.01 11.12
C ILE A 33 -9.76 -1.53 11.45
N PRO A 34 -10.69 -1.42 10.47
CA PRO A 34 -12.09 -1.11 10.74
C PRO A 34 -12.76 -2.09 11.70
N GLU A 35 -13.90 -1.70 12.28
CA GLU A 35 -14.72 -2.57 13.11
C GLU A 35 -15.12 -3.86 12.37
N TYR A 36 -15.49 -4.88 13.14
CA TYR A 36 -15.91 -6.15 12.57
C TYR A 36 -17.19 -6.01 11.76
N PRO A 37 -17.29 -6.64 10.58
CA PRO A 37 -18.56 -6.76 9.88
C PRO A 37 -19.61 -7.50 10.74
N GLU A 38 -20.89 -7.17 10.57
CA GLU A 38 -21.97 -7.83 11.31
C GLU A 38 -22.14 -9.31 10.96
N ALA A 39 -21.75 -9.72 9.74
CA ALA A 39 -21.90 -11.08 9.24
C ALA A 39 -20.67 -11.58 8.51
N TYR A 40 -20.46 -12.91 8.54
CA TYR A 40 -19.42 -13.62 7.80
C TYR A 40 -19.90 -13.95 6.37
N THR A 41 -20.17 -12.92 5.57
CA THR A 41 -20.40 -13.13 4.14
C THR A 41 -19.07 -13.34 3.41
N ALA A 42 -19.09 -13.93 2.21
CA ALA A 42 -17.88 -14.10 1.41
C ALA A 42 -17.21 -12.74 1.11
N GLY A 43 -18.01 -11.72 0.77
CA GLY A 43 -17.51 -10.34 0.57
C GLY A 43 -16.87 -9.75 1.82
N ALA A 44 -17.53 -9.88 3.00
CA ALA A 44 -17.01 -9.39 4.27
C ALA A 44 -15.68 -10.07 4.68
N VAL A 45 -15.55 -11.38 4.42
CA VAL A 45 -14.29 -12.10 4.67
C VAL A 45 -13.17 -11.60 3.76
N CYS A 46 -13.45 -11.40 2.46
CA CYS A 46 -12.49 -10.83 1.52
C CYS A 46 -12.13 -9.38 1.89
N ALA A 47 -13.11 -8.54 2.25
CA ALA A 47 -12.87 -7.17 2.73
C ALA A 47 -11.92 -7.16 3.94
N ARG A 48 -12.15 -8.05 4.91
CA ARG A 48 -11.30 -8.17 6.10
C ARG A 48 -9.86 -8.59 5.78
N LEU A 49 -9.66 -9.41 4.74
CA LEU A 49 -8.33 -9.77 4.26
C LEU A 49 -7.60 -8.53 3.69
N ILE A 50 -8.31 -7.71 2.91
CA ILE A 50 -7.79 -6.43 2.39
C ILE A 50 -7.47 -5.46 3.52
N ASP A 51 -8.34 -5.32 4.53
CA ASP A 51 -8.10 -4.46 5.68
C ASP A 51 -6.84 -4.89 6.45
N GLY A 52 -6.64 -6.21 6.58
CA GLY A 52 -5.44 -6.78 7.18
C GLY A 52 -4.16 -6.46 6.41
N LEU A 53 -4.23 -6.45 5.08
CA LEU A 53 -3.14 -6.02 4.21
C LEU A 53 -2.90 -4.51 4.36
N GLY A 54 -3.96 -3.69 4.31
CA GLY A 54 -3.89 -2.23 4.43
C GLY A 54 -3.25 -1.79 5.74
N PHE A 55 -3.67 -2.36 6.87
CA PHE A 55 -3.07 -2.08 8.19
C PHE A 55 -1.58 -2.41 8.24
N ARG A 56 -1.18 -3.57 7.71
CA ARG A 56 0.22 -3.97 7.65
C ARG A 56 1.04 -3.06 6.75
N TYR A 57 0.51 -2.69 5.59
CA TYR A 57 1.17 -1.76 4.67
C TYR A 57 1.31 -0.37 5.31
N TYR A 58 0.25 0.15 5.95
CA TYR A 58 0.30 1.44 6.64
C TYR A 58 1.48 1.50 7.61
N TRP A 59 1.57 0.54 8.52
CA TRP A 59 2.61 0.54 9.55
C TRP A 59 3.99 0.09 9.05
N ALA A 60 4.03 -0.74 8.01
CA ALA A 60 5.30 -1.07 7.36
C ALA A 60 5.92 0.16 6.67
N THR A 61 5.10 1.14 6.29
CA THR A 61 5.50 2.30 5.49
C THR A 61 5.48 3.62 6.26
N GLU A 62 4.91 3.65 7.46
CA GLU A 62 4.88 4.86 8.30
C GLU A 62 6.27 5.23 8.76
N GLY A 63 6.68 6.49 8.51
CA GLY A 63 7.96 7.02 8.93
C GLY A 63 9.18 6.42 8.21
N LEU A 64 9.01 5.89 6.98
CA LEU A 64 10.16 5.52 6.15
C LEU A 64 10.92 6.76 5.70
N THR A 65 12.25 6.70 5.80
CA THR A 65 13.18 7.72 5.35
C THR A 65 13.76 7.37 3.97
N ASP A 66 14.45 8.33 3.33
CA ASP A 66 15.16 8.07 2.07
C ASP A 66 16.17 6.93 2.20
N THR A 67 16.82 6.81 3.36
CA THR A 67 17.74 5.68 3.66
C THR A 67 17.01 4.35 3.65
N ASP A 68 15.80 4.29 4.22
CA ASP A 68 14.99 3.08 4.21
C ASP A 68 14.49 2.74 2.79
N LEU A 69 14.08 3.74 2.03
CA LEU A 69 13.61 3.57 0.65
C LEU A 69 14.72 3.08 -0.29
N ALA A 70 15.94 3.57 -0.10
CA ALA A 70 17.11 3.15 -0.87
C ALA A 70 17.69 1.82 -0.40
N TYR A 71 17.26 1.29 0.77
CA TYR A 71 17.84 0.09 1.35
C TYR A 71 17.66 -1.13 0.44
N GLN A 72 18.72 -1.91 0.33
CA GLN A 72 18.83 -3.13 -0.46
C GLN A 72 19.78 -4.09 0.27
N ILE A 73 19.37 -5.34 0.47
CA ILE A 73 20.21 -6.33 1.14
C ILE A 73 21.40 -6.73 0.26
N ASP A 74 21.15 -6.88 -1.04
CA ASP A 74 22.10 -7.29 -2.05
C ASP A 74 21.71 -6.71 -3.41
N SER A 75 22.68 -6.44 -4.27
CA SER A 75 22.47 -5.84 -5.60
C SER A 75 21.62 -6.69 -6.56
N THR A 76 21.38 -7.95 -6.25
CA THR A 76 20.55 -8.86 -7.06
C THR A 76 19.06 -8.80 -6.71
N ILE A 77 18.69 -8.16 -5.60
CA ILE A 77 17.30 -8.01 -5.16
C ILE A 77 16.82 -6.57 -5.30
N ARG A 78 15.50 -6.37 -5.26
CA ARG A 78 14.90 -5.05 -5.33
C ARG A 78 15.26 -4.20 -4.11
N THR A 79 15.37 -2.88 -4.32
CA THR A 79 15.36 -1.92 -3.20
C THR A 79 14.02 -1.93 -2.48
N SER A 80 13.99 -1.35 -1.29
CA SER A 80 12.73 -1.14 -0.55
C SER A 80 11.72 -0.34 -1.40
N LEU A 81 12.15 0.76 -2.03
CA LEU A 81 11.28 1.55 -2.92
C LEU A 81 10.75 0.72 -4.09
N ALA A 82 11.60 -0.01 -4.80
CA ALA A 82 11.17 -0.86 -5.92
C ALA A 82 10.20 -1.98 -5.49
N THR A 83 10.32 -2.46 -4.24
CA THR A 83 9.36 -3.40 -3.65
C THR A 83 8.02 -2.71 -3.38
N LEU A 84 8.03 -1.47 -2.91
CA LEU A 84 6.83 -0.67 -2.65
C LEU A 84 6.11 -0.26 -3.96
N GLU A 85 6.87 0.05 -5.02
CA GLU A 85 6.33 0.27 -6.38
C GLU A 85 5.63 -1.00 -6.90
N HIS A 86 6.20 -2.18 -6.62
CA HIS A 86 5.55 -3.44 -6.98
C HIS A 86 4.26 -3.66 -6.20
N ILE A 87 4.23 -3.40 -4.89
CA ILE A 87 3.00 -3.48 -4.07
C ILE A 87 1.95 -2.50 -4.59
N HIS A 88 2.34 -1.29 -4.99
CA HIS A 88 1.44 -0.33 -5.62
C HIS A 88 0.81 -0.89 -6.90
N GLY A 89 1.61 -1.49 -7.80
CA GLY A 89 1.10 -2.16 -9.00
C GLY A 89 0.14 -3.31 -8.70
N LEU A 90 0.39 -4.07 -7.62
CA LEU A 90 -0.54 -5.10 -7.13
C LEU A 90 -1.85 -4.46 -6.63
N SER A 91 -1.78 -3.36 -5.86
CA SER A 91 -2.96 -2.64 -5.38
C SER A 91 -3.84 -2.11 -6.52
N GLN A 92 -3.22 -1.65 -7.62
CA GLN A 92 -3.93 -1.27 -8.84
C GLN A 92 -4.65 -2.47 -9.48
N THR A 93 -3.99 -3.63 -9.54
CA THR A 93 -4.62 -4.85 -10.04
C THR A 93 -5.80 -5.28 -9.16
N ILE A 94 -5.66 -5.11 -7.84
CA ILE A 94 -6.69 -5.41 -6.86
C ILE A 94 -7.91 -4.51 -7.07
N VAL A 95 -7.74 -3.21 -7.11
CA VAL A 95 -8.85 -2.26 -7.25
C VAL A 95 -9.51 -2.34 -8.63
N ASN A 96 -8.73 -2.53 -9.69
CA ASN A 96 -9.27 -2.65 -11.05
C ASN A 96 -10.22 -3.84 -11.19
N SER A 97 -10.00 -4.95 -10.46
CA SER A 97 -10.88 -6.12 -10.49
C SER A 97 -12.29 -5.79 -9.98
N VAL A 98 -12.40 -5.14 -8.82
CA VAL A 98 -13.72 -4.78 -8.25
C VAL A 98 -14.38 -3.64 -9.00
N ASP A 99 -13.61 -2.75 -9.62
CA ASP A 99 -14.10 -1.68 -10.51
C ASP A 99 -14.41 -2.18 -11.93
N LYS A 100 -14.18 -3.48 -12.21
CA LYS A 100 -14.37 -4.10 -13.54
C LYS A 100 -13.58 -3.37 -14.64
N ARG A 101 -12.37 -2.91 -14.33
CA ARG A 101 -11.46 -2.22 -15.26
C ARG A 101 -10.30 -3.12 -15.67
N PRO A 102 -9.84 -3.07 -16.93
CA PRO A 102 -8.67 -3.84 -17.36
C PRO A 102 -7.36 -3.25 -16.80
N ASN A 103 -6.39 -4.14 -16.55
CA ASN A 103 -5.00 -3.79 -16.33
C ASN A 103 -4.30 -3.70 -17.70
N VAL A 104 -4.16 -2.48 -18.22
CA VAL A 104 -3.55 -2.24 -19.54
C VAL A 104 -2.04 -2.42 -19.46
N ARG A 105 -1.47 -3.11 -20.44
CA ARG A 105 -0.02 -3.35 -20.55
C ARG A 105 0.50 -2.94 -21.95
N PRO A 106 1.66 -2.26 -22.06
CA PRO A 106 2.49 -1.79 -20.93
C PRO A 106 1.74 -0.76 -20.09
N THR A 107 2.04 -0.73 -18.77
CA THR A 107 1.49 0.27 -17.87
C THR A 107 2.08 1.64 -18.22
N GLU A 108 1.24 2.66 -18.28
CA GLU A 108 1.71 4.04 -18.42
C GLU A 108 2.59 4.40 -17.22
N LYS A 109 3.79 4.90 -17.52
CA LYS A 109 4.72 5.30 -16.47
C LYS A 109 4.23 6.61 -15.85
N ARG A 110 3.97 6.60 -14.55
CA ARG A 110 3.66 7.78 -13.75
C ARG A 110 4.84 8.09 -12.85
N ASP A 111 5.19 9.35 -12.76
CA ASP A 111 6.24 9.82 -11.84
C ASP A 111 5.58 10.25 -10.53
N LEU A 112 5.40 9.28 -9.65
CA LEU A 112 4.79 9.48 -8.35
C LEU A 112 5.88 9.72 -7.30
N SER A 113 5.69 10.74 -6.48
CA SER A 113 6.45 10.89 -5.24
C SER A 113 6.14 9.71 -4.30
N TRP A 114 7.04 9.46 -3.36
CA TRP A 114 6.81 8.43 -2.33
C TRP A 114 5.48 8.62 -1.58
N ALA A 115 5.15 9.85 -1.22
CA ALA A 115 3.91 10.16 -0.51
C ALA A 115 2.66 9.82 -1.35
N GLU A 116 2.66 10.15 -2.64
CA GLU A 116 1.58 9.83 -3.57
C GLU A 116 1.44 8.32 -3.77
N LEU A 117 2.55 7.62 -3.99
CA LEU A 117 2.56 6.16 -4.16
C LEU A 117 1.97 5.46 -2.92
N ARG A 118 2.38 5.88 -1.72
CA ARG A 118 1.85 5.36 -0.45
C ARG A 118 0.36 5.65 -0.31
N ALA A 119 -0.07 6.87 -0.57
CA ALA A 119 -1.46 7.29 -0.47
C ALA A 119 -2.35 6.54 -1.46
N GLU A 120 -1.95 6.43 -2.73
CA GLU A 120 -2.70 5.67 -3.73
C GLU A 120 -2.83 4.20 -3.36
N THR A 121 -1.75 3.57 -2.88
CA THR A 121 -1.79 2.16 -2.45
C THR A 121 -2.82 1.95 -1.34
N LEU A 122 -2.80 2.78 -0.29
CA LEU A 122 -3.74 2.67 0.82
C LEU A 122 -5.18 2.97 0.39
N ASN A 123 -5.40 3.97 -0.46
CA ASN A 123 -6.72 4.31 -0.97
C ASN A 123 -7.27 3.22 -1.90
N ASN A 124 -6.46 2.60 -2.75
CA ASN A 124 -6.86 1.46 -3.57
C ASN A 124 -7.35 0.29 -2.71
N LEU A 125 -6.60 -0.03 -1.64
CA LEU A 125 -6.98 -1.09 -0.70
C LEU A 125 -8.27 -0.73 0.04
N LYS A 126 -8.40 0.52 0.50
CA LYS A 126 -9.61 0.97 1.22
C LYS A 126 -10.84 0.91 0.32
N HIS A 127 -10.76 1.43 -0.89
CA HIS A 127 -11.85 1.36 -1.85
C HIS A 127 -12.23 -0.10 -2.17
N THR A 128 -11.25 -0.96 -2.38
CA THR A 128 -11.51 -2.40 -2.61
C THR A 128 -12.24 -3.04 -1.43
N SER A 129 -11.80 -2.76 -0.20
CA SER A 129 -12.45 -3.28 1.01
C SER A 129 -13.90 -2.80 1.10
N ASP A 130 -14.17 -1.50 0.84
CA ASP A 130 -15.52 -0.93 0.89
C ASP A 130 -16.46 -1.58 -0.14
N VAL A 131 -15.98 -1.83 -1.36
CA VAL A 131 -16.76 -2.52 -2.39
C VAL A 131 -17.05 -3.96 -1.98
N LEU A 132 -16.01 -4.71 -1.55
CA LEU A 132 -16.15 -6.11 -1.16
C LEU A 132 -17.07 -6.30 0.04
N LEU A 133 -17.06 -5.38 1.00
CA LEU A 133 -17.89 -5.45 2.21
C LEU A 133 -19.38 -5.55 1.88
N THR A 134 -19.82 -4.90 0.79
CA THR A 134 -21.20 -4.87 0.33
C THR A 134 -21.50 -5.83 -0.82
N SER A 135 -20.49 -6.57 -1.30
CA SER A 135 -20.61 -7.48 -2.45
C SER A 135 -21.38 -8.75 -2.09
N SER A 136 -22.29 -9.14 -2.96
CA SER A 136 -22.96 -10.44 -2.95
C SER A 136 -22.04 -11.54 -3.49
N GLN A 137 -22.51 -12.79 -3.47
CA GLN A 137 -21.80 -13.90 -4.12
C GLN A 137 -21.74 -13.67 -5.63
N GLU A 138 -22.82 -13.23 -6.24
CA GLU A 138 -22.92 -12.96 -7.68
C GLU A 138 -21.95 -11.85 -8.10
N ASP A 139 -21.75 -10.83 -7.24
CA ASP A 139 -20.75 -9.79 -7.48
C ASP A 139 -19.34 -10.38 -7.49
N LEU A 140 -19.00 -11.24 -6.53
CA LEU A 140 -17.69 -11.90 -6.47
C LEU A 140 -17.43 -12.79 -7.70
N GLU A 141 -18.48 -13.47 -8.19
CA GLU A 141 -18.39 -14.28 -9.42
C GLU A 141 -18.20 -13.41 -10.67
N ALA A 142 -18.67 -12.15 -10.64
CA ALA A 142 -18.54 -11.18 -11.74
C ALA A 142 -17.23 -10.39 -11.72
N TYR A 143 -16.47 -10.43 -10.62
CA TYR A 143 -15.16 -9.77 -10.55
C TYR A 143 -14.09 -10.63 -11.21
N GLU A 144 -13.34 -10.02 -12.13
CA GLU A 144 -12.25 -10.67 -12.84
C GLU A 144 -10.98 -9.82 -12.78
N ILE A 145 -9.83 -10.47 -12.84
CA ILE A 145 -8.59 -9.80 -13.19
C ILE A 145 -8.46 -9.83 -14.69
N VAL A 146 -8.59 -8.68 -15.33
CA VAL A 146 -8.46 -8.55 -16.78
C VAL A 146 -7.12 -7.90 -17.11
N PHE A 147 -6.24 -8.60 -17.84
CA PHE A 147 -5.05 -8.00 -18.44
C PHE A 147 -5.30 -7.73 -19.92
N GLN A 148 -5.02 -6.50 -20.34
CA GLN A 148 -5.14 -6.06 -21.72
C GLN A 148 -3.79 -5.68 -22.30
N ARG A 149 -3.44 -6.23 -23.46
CA ARG A 149 -2.24 -5.87 -24.23
C ARG A 149 -2.62 -5.64 -25.70
N GLY A 150 -2.72 -4.37 -26.09
CA GLY A 150 -3.33 -4.00 -27.37
C GLY A 150 -4.77 -4.51 -27.45
N ASP A 151 -5.08 -5.25 -28.50
CA ASP A 151 -6.43 -5.81 -28.74
C ASP A 151 -6.66 -7.17 -28.03
N LYS A 152 -5.65 -7.69 -27.31
CA LYS A 152 -5.74 -8.99 -26.62
C LYS A 152 -6.05 -8.81 -25.15
N THR A 153 -7.00 -9.59 -24.64
CA THR A 153 -7.32 -9.68 -23.22
C THR A 153 -7.10 -11.09 -22.70
N SER A 154 -6.76 -11.17 -21.40
CA SER A 154 -6.72 -12.42 -20.63
C SER A 154 -7.46 -12.20 -19.33
N ASN A 155 -8.44 -13.03 -19.06
CA ASN A 155 -9.34 -12.91 -17.91
C ASN A 155 -9.09 -14.03 -16.93
N PHE A 156 -9.08 -13.71 -15.65
CA PHE A 156 -8.90 -14.65 -14.55
C PHE A 156 -10.00 -14.42 -13.52
N PRO A 157 -10.64 -15.49 -13.00
CA PRO A 157 -11.69 -15.36 -12.00
C PRO A 157 -11.15 -14.78 -10.68
N PHE A 158 -12.02 -14.24 -9.84
CA PHE A 158 -11.69 -13.60 -8.56
C PHE A 158 -10.84 -14.48 -7.62
N TRP A 159 -10.90 -15.80 -7.75
CA TRP A 159 -10.02 -16.70 -7.00
C TRP A 159 -8.53 -16.38 -7.15
N HIS A 160 -8.11 -15.95 -8.35
CA HIS A 160 -6.74 -15.54 -8.60
C HIS A 160 -6.36 -14.25 -7.88
N GLN A 161 -7.34 -13.43 -7.49
CA GLN A 161 -7.10 -12.23 -6.69
C GLN A 161 -6.57 -12.59 -5.30
N LEU A 162 -7.13 -13.65 -4.70
CA LEU A 162 -6.79 -14.07 -3.34
C LEU A 162 -5.36 -14.63 -3.27
N ASN A 163 -5.03 -15.60 -4.14
CA ASN A 163 -3.71 -16.27 -4.13
C ASN A 163 -2.64 -15.54 -4.96
N GLY A 164 -3.01 -14.62 -5.80
CA GLY A 164 -2.10 -13.77 -6.58
C GLY A 164 -1.90 -12.41 -5.92
N PRO A 165 -2.50 -11.32 -6.46
CA PRO A 165 -2.17 -9.95 -6.05
C PRO A 165 -2.25 -9.70 -4.54
N ILE A 166 -3.23 -10.25 -3.83
CA ILE A 166 -3.40 -10.01 -2.39
C ILE A 166 -2.31 -10.74 -1.58
N ALA A 167 -2.11 -12.04 -1.85
CA ALA A 167 -1.10 -12.81 -1.14
C ALA A 167 0.33 -12.33 -1.47
N ASP A 168 0.58 -11.96 -2.73
CA ASP A 168 1.86 -11.40 -3.16
C ASP A 168 2.16 -10.05 -2.47
N ALA A 169 1.17 -9.17 -2.38
CA ALA A 169 1.31 -7.91 -1.65
C ALA A 169 1.62 -8.16 -0.16
N LEU A 170 0.94 -9.10 0.51
CA LEU A 170 1.25 -9.48 1.90
C LEU A 170 2.68 -9.99 2.06
N TRP A 171 3.14 -10.83 1.15
CA TRP A 171 4.53 -11.32 1.14
C TRP A 171 5.52 -10.17 1.04
N HIS A 172 5.31 -9.24 0.11
CA HIS A 172 6.19 -8.10 -0.09
C HIS A 172 6.14 -7.08 1.05
N VAL A 173 5.00 -6.89 1.71
CA VAL A 173 4.94 -6.07 2.95
C VAL A 173 5.85 -6.66 4.02
N GLY A 174 5.91 -8.00 4.15
CA GLY A 174 6.85 -8.67 5.07
C GLY A 174 8.32 -8.39 4.72
N GLN A 175 8.67 -8.29 3.45
CA GLN A 175 10.01 -7.90 3.01
C GLN A 175 10.33 -6.45 3.41
N VAL A 176 9.41 -5.51 3.19
CA VAL A 176 9.58 -4.10 3.62
C VAL A 176 9.82 -4.01 5.13
N VAL A 177 9.08 -4.77 5.94
CA VAL A 177 9.29 -4.86 7.39
C VAL A 177 10.71 -5.35 7.72
N THR A 178 11.21 -6.31 6.98
CA THR A 178 12.58 -6.83 7.15
C THR A 178 13.61 -5.79 6.75
N PHE A 179 13.42 -5.11 5.62
CA PHE A 179 14.33 -4.08 5.11
C PHE A 179 14.45 -2.92 6.10
N ARG A 180 13.33 -2.38 6.61
CA ARG A 180 13.38 -1.28 7.57
C ARG A 180 14.00 -1.66 8.93
N ARG A 181 13.92 -2.94 9.33
CA ARG A 181 14.66 -3.42 10.51
C ARG A 181 16.15 -3.42 10.25
N ALA A 182 16.57 -3.85 9.07
CA ALA A 182 17.96 -3.93 8.68
C ALA A 182 18.58 -2.53 8.43
N SER A 183 17.80 -1.56 7.95
CA SER A 183 18.22 -0.15 7.83
C SER A 183 18.28 0.61 9.16
N GLY A 184 17.78 0.02 10.27
CA GLY A 184 17.81 0.64 11.59
C GLY A 184 16.55 1.40 11.99
N ASN A 185 15.45 1.30 11.21
CA ASN A 185 14.17 1.95 11.46
C ASN A 185 13.04 0.91 11.67
N PRO A 186 13.03 0.11 12.75
CA PRO A 186 12.02 -0.92 12.98
C PRO A 186 10.63 -0.31 13.20
N ILE A 187 9.58 -1.08 12.89
CA ILE A 187 8.19 -0.72 13.23
C ILE A 187 8.06 -0.61 14.76
N ASP A 188 7.25 0.35 15.22
CA ASP A 188 6.93 0.51 16.63
C ASP A 188 6.36 -0.80 17.22
N SER A 189 6.94 -1.25 18.32
CA SER A 189 6.59 -2.51 19.00
C SER A 189 5.15 -2.54 19.55
N ARG A 190 4.48 -1.38 19.64
CA ARG A 190 3.06 -1.27 20.04
C ARG A 190 2.10 -1.70 18.96
N ILE A 191 2.54 -1.77 17.69
CA ILE A 191 1.68 -2.17 16.58
C ILE A 191 1.33 -3.65 16.73
N SER A 192 0.04 -3.92 16.94
CA SER A 192 -0.49 -5.27 17.05
C SER A 192 -1.14 -5.69 15.73
N VAL A 193 -0.41 -6.44 14.91
CA VAL A 193 -0.97 -7.01 13.66
C VAL A 193 -2.05 -8.06 13.92
N PHE A 194 -2.12 -8.61 15.13
CA PHE A 194 -3.15 -9.55 15.53
C PHE A 194 -4.51 -8.86 15.75
N SER A 195 -4.52 -7.77 16.53
CA SER A 195 -5.74 -7.02 16.82
C SER A 195 -6.03 -5.92 15.78
N GLY A 196 -5.04 -5.52 14.97
CA GLY A 196 -5.17 -4.40 14.03
C GLY A 196 -5.24 -3.03 14.72
N THR A 197 -4.57 -2.89 15.85
CA THR A 197 -4.58 -1.69 16.68
C THR A 197 -3.19 -1.30 17.16
N VAL A 198 -3.06 -0.09 17.68
CA VAL A 198 -1.87 0.37 18.42
C VAL A 198 -2.16 0.21 19.89
N ARG A 199 -1.30 -0.52 20.62
CA ARG A 199 -1.43 -0.71 22.08
C ARG A 199 -1.15 0.59 22.81
N GLU A 200 -1.95 0.89 23.81
CA GLU A 200 -1.65 1.95 24.78
C GLU A 200 -0.38 1.64 25.57
N ARG A 201 0.24 2.67 26.13
CA ARG A 201 1.42 2.51 26.99
C ARG A 201 1.00 2.10 28.38
#